data_cdb037f6ee69e36e0eff4a6787a3125b
#
_entry.id   cdb037f6ee69e36e0eff4a6787a3125b
#
_cell.length_a   1.000
_cell.length_b   1.000
_cell.length_c   1.000
_cell.angle_alpha   90.00
_cell.angle_beta   90.00
_cell.angle_gamma   90.00
#
_symmetry.space_group_name_H-M   'P 1'
#
loop_
_entity.id
_entity.type
_entity.pdbx_description
1 polymer ?
#
loop_
_entity_poly.entity_id
_entity_poly.type
_entity_poly.pdbx_seq_one_letter_code
_entity_poly.pdbx_strand_id
1 'polypeptide(L)'
;MIKSEVAQQFGTLVKLRRKQMRWSQEDLSDRAKLQRTYLSDIERGTRNISLMTIDRLARALGTSASTLCAPLDDLERDATAAKTYGGSHRMVEILLVEDDPNDVELTLDAFRTARFVNHVQVVNDGVAALDYIFCRGKFANRRSQPRPQIILLDLNLPKLNGVEVLGEIKADERTRSIPVVILTTYKDNFMIAKCRQLGASIYIEKPVDFRRLCWVTPGLDFAWGLIAPQNQSRSSQWSP
;
A
#
# COMPACT_ATOMS: atom_id res chain seq x y z
N MET A 1 -6.67 14.06 -23.17
CA MET A 1 -6.35 14.37 -21.76
C MET A 1 -5.79 13.15 -20.99
N ILE A 2 -6.33 11.95 -21.16
CA ILE A 2 -5.91 10.71 -20.46
C ILE A 2 -4.42 10.35 -20.69
N LYS A 3 -3.87 10.57 -21.88
CA LYS A 3 -2.48 10.22 -22.21
C LYS A 3 -1.41 10.99 -21.38
N SER A 4 -1.72 12.20 -20.93
CA SER A 4 -0.79 13.02 -20.12
C SER A 4 -0.74 12.53 -18.65
N GLU A 5 -1.84 12.06 -18.12
CA GLU A 5 -2.00 11.68 -16.72
C GLU A 5 -1.25 10.38 -16.40
N VAL A 6 -1.40 9.36 -17.23
CA VAL A 6 -0.67 8.08 -17.10
C VAL A 6 0.85 8.30 -17.19
N ALA A 7 1.31 9.15 -18.10
CA ALA A 7 2.74 9.46 -18.22
C ALA A 7 3.29 10.19 -16.99
N GLN A 8 2.52 11.13 -16.41
CA GLN A 8 2.90 11.84 -15.19
C GLN A 8 3.00 10.90 -13.98
N GLN A 9 2.07 9.98 -13.88
CA GLN A 9 2.04 9.02 -12.77
C GLN A 9 3.18 8.01 -12.89
N PHE A 10 3.40 7.45 -14.08
CA PHE A 10 4.56 6.59 -14.31
C PHE A 10 5.87 7.33 -14.00
N GLY A 11 6.03 8.55 -14.44
CA GLY A 11 7.20 9.38 -14.14
C GLY A 11 7.39 9.59 -12.63
N THR A 12 6.30 9.80 -11.91
CA THR A 12 6.32 9.94 -10.45
C THR A 12 6.76 8.64 -9.77
N LEU A 13 6.29 7.48 -10.23
CA LEU A 13 6.69 6.17 -9.71
C LEU A 13 8.20 5.91 -9.94
N VAL A 14 8.70 6.17 -11.14
CA VAL A 14 10.14 6.03 -11.46
C VAL A 14 10.97 6.93 -10.55
N LYS A 15 10.61 8.21 -10.42
CA LYS A 15 11.29 9.18 -9.56
C LYS A 15 11.30 8.76 -8.09
N LEU A 16 10.17 8.25 -7.60
CA LEU A 16 10.03 7.77 -6.23
C LEU A 16 10.97 6.59 -5.97
N ARG A 17 10.96 5.60 -6.87
CA ARG A 17 11.82 4.40 -6.76
C ARG A 17 13.30 4.75 -6.75
N ARG A 18 13.70 5.62 -7.67
CA ARG A 18 15.07 6.13 -7.71
C ARG A 18 15.50 6.78 -6.39
N LYS A 19 14.65 7.68 -5.86
CA LYS A 19 14.93 8.36 -4.58
C LYS A 19 15.02 7.39 -3.40
N GLN A 20 14.23 6.33 -3.38
CA GLN A 20 14.31 5.30 -2.34
C GLN A 20 15.65 4.56 -2.36
N MET A 21 16.23 4.39 -3.54
CA MET A 21 17.56 3.82 -3.71
C MET A 21 18.67 4.84 -3.42
N ARG A 22 18.32 6.10 -3.09
CA ARG A 22 19.25 7.23 -2.90
C ARG A 22 20.08 7.55 -4.15
N TRP A 23 19.53 7.26 -5.34
CA TRP A 23 20.21 7.51 -6.61
C TRP A 23 19.87 8.90 -7.14
N SER A 24 20.86 9.53 -7.80
CA SER A 24 20.67 10.70 -8.65
C SER A 24 19.96 10.30 -9.95
N GLN A 25 19.51 11.28 -10.74
CA GLN A 25 19.01 10.98 -12.10
C GLN A 25 20.12 10.42 -13.00
N GLU A 26 21.36 10.80 -12.76
CA GLU A 26 22.53 10.31 -13.46
C GLU A 26 22.75 8.83 -13.16
N ASP A 27 22.74 8.42 -11.88
CA ASP A 27 22.86 7.01 -11.48
C ASP A 27 21.82 6.11 -12.15
N LEU A 28 20.55 6.54 -12.20
CA LEU A 28 19.51 5.74 -12.83
C LEU A 28 19.63 5.77 -14.36
N SER A 29 19.98 6.91 -14.96
CA SER A 29 20.13 7.01 -16.40
C SER A 29 21.25 6.09 -16.92
N ASP A 30 22.38 6.03 -16.21
CA ASP A 30 23.51 5.17 -16.56
C ASP A 30 23.14 3.69 -16.45
N ARG A 31 22.48 3.30 -15.35
CA ARG A 31 22.02 1.92 -15.13
C ARG A 31 20.98 1.47 -16.15
N ALA A 32 20.06 2.36 -16.51
CA ALA A 32 19.01 2.10 -17.49
C ALA A 32 19.50 2.28 -18.94
N LYS A 33 20.76 2.74 -19.15
CA LYS A 33 21.32 3.12 -20.46
C LYS A 33 20.44 4.11 -21.21
N LEU A 34 19.98 5.16 -20.49
CA LEU A 34 19.18 6.26 -21.01
C LEU A 34 19.97 7.57 -20.89
N GLN A 35 19.61 8.56 -21.71
CA GLN A 35 20.14 9.92 -21.52
C GLN A 35 19.48 10.56 -20.30
N ARG A 36 20.24 11.31 -19.48
CA ARG A 36 19.75 11.99 -18.29
C ARG A 36 18.57 12.94 -18.58
N THR A 37 18.63 13.68 -19.68
CA THR A 37 17.55 14.56 -20.12
C THR A 37 16.28 13.78 -20.42
N TYR A 38 16.40 12.63 -21.07
CA TYR A 38 15.28 11.76 -21.38
C TYR A 38 14.65 11.16 -20.10
N LEU A 39 15.47 10.72 -19.14
CA LEU A 39 14.98 10.27 -17.84
C LEU A 39 14.26 11.41 -17.08
N SER A 40 14.80 12.64 -17.13
CA SER A 40 14.15 13.79 -16.52
C SER A 40 12.77 14.09 -17.14
N ASP A 41 12.64 13.95 -18.46
CA ASP A 41 11.36 14.11 -19.16
C ASP A 41 10.37 13.00 -18.77
N ILE A 42 10.85 11.75 -18.60
CA ILE A 42 10.03 10.63 -18.11
C ILE A 42 9.52 10.93 -16.70
N GLU A 43 10.41 11.34 -15.79
CA GLU A 43 10.04 11.65 -14.40
C GLU A 43 9.07 12.84 -14.27
N ARG A 44 9.03 13.73 -15.27
CA ARG A 44 8.05 14.83 -15.37
C ARG A 44 6.75 14.42 -16.06
N GLY A 45 6.70 13.23 -16.67
CA GLY A 45 5.53 12.76 -17.41
C GLY A 45 5.29 13.52 -18.73
N THR A 46 6.33 14.16 -19.29
CA THR A 46 6.22 14.95 -20.52
C THR A 46 6.49 14.15 -21.79
N ARG A 47 6.86 12.87 -21.65
CA ARG A 47 7.20 11.98 -22.77
C ARG A 47 6.39 10.70 -22.77
N ASN A 48 5.98 10.28 -23.97
CA ASN A 48 5.55 8.91 -24.19
C ASN A 48 6.76 7.98 -24.21
N ILE A 49 6.69 6.87 -23.49
CA ILE A 49 7.78 5.92 -23.35
C ILE A 49 7.42 4.59 -24.03
N SER A 50 8.41 3.94 -24.60
CA SER A 50 8.25 2.63 -25.19
C SER A 50 8.27 1.52 -24.13
N LEU A 51 7.68 0.37 -24.42
CA LEU A 51 7.77 -0.83 -23.59
C LEU A 51 9.23 -1.23 -23.29
N MET A 52 10.13 -1.06 -24.27
CA MET A 52 11.56 -1.30 -24.06
C MET A 52 12.18 -0.35 -23.05
N THR A 53 11.72 0.91 -23.01
CA THR A 53 12.18 1.87 -22.00
C THR A 53 11.67 1.51 -20.61
N ILE A 54 10.42 1.06 -20.51
CA ILE A 54 9.83 0.56 -19.26
C ILE A 54 10.62 -0.65 -18.74
N ASP A 55 10.93 -1.63 -19.60
CA ASP A 55 11.73 -2.80 -19.22
C ASP A 55 13.13 -2.42 -18.74
N ARG A 56 13.83 -1.50 -19.44
CA ARG A 56 15.15 -1.01 -19.01
C ARG A 56 15.09 -0.33 -17.64
N LEU A 57 14.10 0.53 -17.41
CA LEU A 57 13.91 1.20 -16.13
C LEU A 57 13.60 0.19 -15.02
N ALA A 58 12.71 -0.77 -15.29
CA ALA A 58 12.36 -1.81 -14.34
C ALA A 58 13.57 -2.64 -13.92
N ARG A 59 14.36 -3.12 -14.88
CA ARG A 59 15.62 -3.88 -14.61
C ARG A 59 16.63 -3.05 -13.82
N ALA A 60 16.83 -1.79 -14.23
CA ALA A 60 17.73 -0.87 -13.53
C ALA A 60 17.30 -0.66 -12.07
N LEU A 61 15.97 -0.58 -11.83
CA LEU A 61 15.38 -0.41 -10.51
C LEU A 61 15.18 -1.74 -9.73
N GLY A 62 15.69 -2.86 -10.25
CA GLY A 62 15.61 -4.16 -9.59
C GLY A 62 14.18 -4.72 -9.46
N THR A 63 13.31 -4.44 -10.45
CA THR A 63 11.91 -4.87 -10.48
C THR A 63 11.52 -5.38 -11.87
N SER A 64 10.29 -5.84 -12.06
CA SER A 64 9.73 -6.19 -13.37
C SER A 64 8.95 -5.02 -13.99
N ALA A 65 8.78 -5.03 -15.32
CA ALA A 65 7.97 -4.03 -16.02
C ALA A 65 6.51 -4.07 -15.53
N SER A 66 5.95 -5.26 -15.29
CA SER A 66 4.60 -5.43 -14.72
C SER A 66 4.50 -4.80 -13.33
N THR A 67 5.45 -5.07 -12.44
CA THR A 67 5.47 -4.48 -11.09
C THR A 67 5.65 -2.96 -11.13
N LEU A 68 6.45 -2.44 -12.07
CA LEU A 68 6.64 -0.99 -12.23
C LEU A 68 5.39 -0.28 -12.76
N CYS A 69 4.58 -0.97 -13.58
CA CYS A 69 3.35 -0.44 -14.18
C CYS A 69 2.08 -0.79 -13.39
N ALA A 70 2.10 -1.77 -12.49
CA ALA A 70 0.92 -2.21 -11.74
C ALA A 70 0.09 -1.07 -11.13
N PRO A 71 0.70 -0.01 -10.54
CA PRO A 71 -0.05 1.13 -10.02
C PRO A 71 -0.78 1.96 -11.09
N LEU A 72 -0.52 1.74 -12.38
CA LEU A 72 -1.18 2.44 -13.49
C LEU A 72 -2.47 1.74 -13.93
N ASP A 73 -2.56 0.42 -13.73
CA ASP A 73 -3.73 -0.38 -14.09
C ASP A 73 -4.97 -0.04 -13.24
N ASP A 74 -4.74 0.44 -12.03
CA ASP A 74 -5.81 0.84 -11.11
C ASP A 74 -6.58 2.08 -11.60
N LEU A 75 -5.96 2.91 -12.43
CA LEU A 75 -6.58 4.15 -12.95
C LEU A 75 -7.58 3.91 -14.08
N GLU A 76 -7.32 2.92 -14.94
CA GLU A 76 -8.28 2.55 -16.00
C GLU A 76 -9.47 1.80 -15.44
N ARG A 77 -9.26 1.02 -14.38
CA ARG A 77 -10.32 0.31 -13.66
C ARG A 77 -11.25 1.29 -12.95
N ASP A 78 -10.73 2.34 -12.30
CA ASP A 78 -11.55 3.37 -11.63
C ASP A 78 -12.39 4.18 -12.60
N ALA A 79 -11.86 4.52 -13.79
CA ALA A 79 -12.61 5.26 -14.81
C ALA A 79 -13.74 4.41 -15.44
N THR A 80 -13.57 3.09 -15.51
CA THR A 80 -14.55 2.16 -16.09
C THR A 80 -15.49 1.59 -15.01
N ALA A 81 -14.99 1.35 -13.81
CA ALA A 81 -15.75 0.85 -12.67
C ALA A 81 -16.78 1.87 -12.16
N ALA A 82 -16.47 3.17 -12.19
CA ALA A 82 -17.42 4.22 -11.83
C ALA A 82 -18.69 4.25 -12.71
N LYS A 83 -18.66 3.62 -13.89
CA LYS A 83 -19.83 3.51 -14.80
C LYS A 83 -20.60 2.19 -14.68
N THR A 84 -20.04 1.16 -14.05
CA THR A 84 -20.63 -0.21 -14.13
C THR A 84 -21.04 -0.79 -12.77
N TYR A 85 -20.58 -0.22 -11.65
CA TYR A 85 -20.88 -0.75 -10.33
C TYR A 85 -21.83 0.15 -9.53
N GLY A 86 -23.13 0.04 -9.82
CA GLY A 86 -24.21 0.30 -8.87
C GLY A 86 -24.29 -0.79 -7.78
N GLY A 87 -23.16 -1.36 -7.39
CA GLY A 87 -23.01 -2.39 -6.36
C GLY A 87 -22.30 -1.81 -5.15
N SER A 88 -22.91 -1.95 -3.97
CA SER A 88 -22.37 -1.67 -2.65
C SER A 88 -20.85 -1.84 -2.62
N HIS A 89 -20.09 -0.73 -2.59
CA HIS A 89 -18.66 -0.74 -2.33
C HIS A 89 -18.44 -1.42 -0.96
N ARG A 90 -18.02 -2.68 -0.96
CA ARG A 90 -17.50 -3.31 0.26
C ARG A 90 -16.23 -2.54 0.61
N MET A 91 -16.34 -1.63 1.56
CA MET A 91 -15.17 -0.94 2.08
C MET A 91 -14.18 -2.01 2.60
N VAL A 92 -12.96 -1.97 2.10
CA VAL A 92 -11.88 -2.86 2.55
C VAL A 92 -11.67 -2.59 4.03
N GLU A 93 -11.73 -3.61 4.84
CA GLU A 93 -11.49 -3.51 6.27
C GLU A 93 -10.02 -3.82 6.55
N ILE A 94 -9.34 -2.86 7.18
CA ILE A 94 -7.96 -2.99 7.63
C ILE A 94 -7.97 -3.17 9.13
N LEU A 95 -7.26 -4.17 9.63
CA LEU A 95 -6.99 -4.31 11.05
C LEU A 95 -5.58 -3.78 11.35
N LEU A 96 -5.50 -2.70 12.12
CA LEU A 96 -4.25 -2.18 12.68
C LEU A 96 -4.10 -2.71 14.11
N VAL A 97 -3.03 -3.46 14.36
CA VAL A 97 -2.69 -4.01 15.68
C VAL A 97 -1.45 -3.28 16.18
N GLU A 98 -1.65 -2.36 17.13
CA GLU A 98 -0.65 -1.41 17.61
C GLU A 98 -1.02 -0.95 19.01
N ASP A 99 -0.11 -1.01 19.96
CA ASP A 99 -0.35 -0.62 21.34
C ASP A 99 0.09 0.81 21.67
N ASP A 100 1.04 1.38 20.92
CA ASP A 100 1.46 2.77 21.11
C ASP A 100 0.47 3.74 20.44
N PRO A 101 -0.23 4.60 21.22
CA PRO A 101 -1.18 5.57 20.66
C PRO A 101 -0.55 6.54 19.65
N ASN A 102 0.74 6.88 19.80
CA ASN A 102 1.43 7.79 18.89
C ASN A 102 1.66 7.11 17.53
N ASP A 103 2.06 5.84 17.52
CA ASP A 103 2.26 5.07 16.30
C ASP A 103 0.92 4.81 15.59
N VAL A 104 -0.17 4.60 16.36
CA VAL A 104 -1.53 4.55 15.82
C VAL A 104 -1.88 5.87 15.12
N GLU A 105 -1.67 7.02 15.79
CA GLU A 105 -2.01 8.33 15.23
C GLU A 105 -1.19 8.63 13.98
N LEU A 106 0.12 8.38 14.01
CA LEU A 106 1.00 8.55 12.85
C LEU A 106 0.56 7.69 11.65
N THR A 107 0.16 6.45 11.91
CA THR A 107 -0.33 5.54 10.86
C THR A 107 -1.66 6.02 10.29
N LEU A 108 -2.60 6.43 11.13
CA LEU A 108 -3.89 6.98 10.69
C LEU A 108 -3.72 8.31 9.94
N ASP A 109 -2.79 9.16 10.35
CA ASP A 109 -2.47 10.40 9.64
C ASP A 109 -1.84 10.15 8.27
N ALA A 110 -0.99 9.14 8.16
CA ALA A 110 -0.47 8.72 6.85
C ALA A 110 -1.60 8.30 5.91
N PHE A 111 -2.62 7.59 6.42
CA PHE A 111 -3.81 7.21 5.65
C PHE A 111 -4.68 8.42 5.28
N ARG A 112 -4.94 9.33 6.20
CA ARG A 112 -5.70 10.57 5.93
C ARG A 112 -5.01 11.45 4.88
N THR A 113 -3.69 11.62 5.01
CA THR A 113 -2.87 12.39 4.06
C THR A 113 -2.92 11.78 2.66
N ALA A 114 -2.98 10.46 2.55
CA ALA A 114 -3.13 9.73 1.30
C ALA A 114 -4.57 9.72 0.78
N ARG A 115 -5.52 10.37 1.48
CA ARG A 115 -6.97 10.38 1.15
C ARG A 115 -7.60 8.98 1.09
N PHE A 116 -7.18 8.15 2.00
CA PHE A 116 -7.62 6.78 2.09
C PHE A 116 -9.03 6.67 2.71
N VAL A 117 -9.93 5.88 2.11
CA VAL A 117 -11.36 5.77 2.51
C VAL A 117 -11.72 4.45 3.15
N ASN A 118 -10.80 3.52 3.25
CA ASN A 118 -11.08 2.22 3.84
C ASN A 118 -11.31 2.33 5.35
N HIS A 119 -12.12 1.44 5.88
CA HIS A 119 -12.34 1.36 7.31
C HIS A 119 -11.13 0.74 8.00
N VAL A 120 -10.53 1.46 8.94
CA VAL A 120 -9.43 0.95 9.77
C VAL A 120 -9.96 0.66 11.17
N GLN A 121 -9.90 -0.60 11.56
CA GLN A 121 -10.14 -1.00 12.94
C GLN A 121 -8.81 -1.06 13.67
N VAL A 122 -8.72 -0.41 14.81
CA VAL A 122 -7.53 -0.44 15.67
C VAL A 122 -7.80 -1.36 16.86
N VAL A 123 -6.83 -2.18 17.19
CA VAL A 123 -6.77 -2.97 18.44
C VAL A 123 -5.36 -2.84 19.03
N ASN A 124 -5.26 -2.86 20.35
CA ASN A 124 -4.07 -2.44 21.07
C ASN A 124 -3.32 -3.57 21.79
N ASP A 125 -3.65 -4.81 21.51
CA ASP A 125 -2.92 -5.98 22.02
C ASP A 125 -3.17 -7.24 21.17
N GLY A 126 -2.31 -8.25 21.30
CA GLY A 126 -2.38 -9.47 20.53
C GLY A 126 -3.62 -10.30 20.81
N VAL A 127 -4.13 -10.32 22.05
CA VAL A 127 -5.36 -11.03 22.42
C VAL A 127 -6.57 -10.36 21.75
N ALA A 128 -6.67 -9.04 21.82
CA ALA A 128 -7.72 -8.28 21.16
C ALA A 128 -7.68 -8.47 19.63
N ALA A 129 -6.48 -8.61 19.04
CA ALA A 129 -6.34 -8.90 17.62
C ALA A 129 -6.95 -10.27 17.25
N LEU A 130 -6.62 -11.32 17.98
CA LEU A 130 -7.19 -12.66 17.75
C LEU A 130 -8.69 -12.66 18.02
N ASP A 131 -9.17 -12.02 19.09
CA ASP A 131 -10.58 -11.90 19.38
C ASP A 131 -11.36 -11.22 18.25
N TYR A 132 -10.77 -10.17 17.65
CA TYR A 132 -11.36 -9.48 16.52
C TYR A 132 -11.43 -10.38 15.28
N ILE A 133 -10.31 -11.03 14.93
CA ILE A 133 -10.18 -11.87 13.73
C ILE A 133 -11.09 -13.09 13.81
N PHE A 134 -11.17 -13.73 15.00
CA PHE A 134 -11.98 -14.93 15.23
C PHE A 134 -13.38 -14.66 15.77
N CYS A 135 -13.78 -13.40 15.86
CA CYS A 135 -15.10 -12.96 16.35
C CYS A 135 -15.40 -13.53 17.74
N ARG A 136 -14.49 -13.29 18.70
CA ARG A 136 -14.58 -13.75 20.10
C ARG A 136 -14.76 -12.58 21.06
N GLY A 137 -15.06 -12.85 22.32
CA GLY A 137 -15.17 -11.86 23.38
C GLY A 137 -16.07 -10.67 22.99
N LYS A 138 -15.56 -9.46 23.16
CA LYS A 138 -16.29 -8.22 22.81
C LYS A 138 -16.63 -8.09 21.31
N PHE A 139 -16.00 -8.88 20.46
CA PHE A 139 -16.22 -8.87 19.02
C PHE A 139 -17.10 -10.04 18.51
N ALA A 140 -17.77 -10.77 19.41
CA ALA A 140 -18.58 -11.91 19.05
C ALA A 140 -19.75 -11.58 18.11
N ASN A 141 -20.23 -10.33 18.13
CA ASN A 141 -21.29 -9.83 17.25
C ASN A 141 -20.83 -9.61 15.79
N ARG A 142 -19.53 -9.68 15.52
CA ARG A 142 -18.96 -9.54 14.16
C ARG A 142 -19.05 -10.78 13.29
N ARG A 143 -19.62 -11.88 13.74
CA ARG A 143 -19.68 -13.16 12.98
C ARG A 143 -20.31 -13.05 11.60
N SER A 144 -21.21 -12.09 11.40
CA SER A 144 -21.86 -11.79 10.13
C SER A 144 -21.13 -10.73 9.29
N GLN A 145 -20.07 -10.13 9.84
CA GLN A 145 -19.28 -9.11 9.14
C GLN A 145 -18.12 -9.74 8.38
N PRO A 146 -17.62 -9.09 7.30
CA PRO A 146 -16.44 -9.56 6.60
C PRO A 146 -15.21 -9.54 7.52
N ARG A 147 -14.29 -10.46 7.29
CA ARG A 147 -12.97 -10.45 7.93
C ARG A 147 -12.12 -9.30 7.38
N PRO A 148 -11.09 -8.86 8.13
CA PRO A 148 -10.11 -7.93 7.60
C PRO A 148 -9.53 -8.46 6.30
N GLN A 149 -9.36 -7.58 5.32
CA GLN A 149 -8.72 -7.94 4.05
C GLN A 149 -7.20 -7.80 4.13
N ILE A 150 -6.70 -7.05 5.11
CA ILE A 150 -5.28 -6.93 5.43
C ILE A 150 -5.12 -6.67 6.93
N ILE A 151 -4.03 -7.16 7.49
CA ILE A 151 -3.64 -6.94 8.88
C ILE A 151 -2.29 -6.24 8.89
N LEU A 152 -2.23 -5.09 9.56
CA LEU A 152 -1.00 -4.37 9.88
C LEU A 152 -0.67 -4.72 11.33
N LEU A 153 0.44 -5.40 11.56
CA LEU A 153 0.75 -6.04 12.83
C LEU A 153 2.08 -5.58 13.38
N ASP A 154 2.06 -4.89 14.53
CA ASP A 154 3.27 -4.70 15.30
C ASP A 154 3.72 -6.02 15.95
N LEU A 155 5.02 -6.18 16.09
CA LEU A 155 5.61 -7.34 16.77
C LEU A 155 5.66 -7.15 18.30
N ASN A 156 5.83 -5.93 18.77
CA ASN A 156 6.01 -5.62 20.17
C ASN A 156 4.68 -5.29 20.85
N LEU A 157 3.82 -6.30 20.99
CA LEU A 157 2.50 -6.13 21.58
C LEU A 157 2.46 -6.66 23.02
N PRO A 158 1.65 -6.06 23.90
CA PRO A 158 1.38 -6.61 25.23
C PRO A 158 0.48 -7.84 25.15
N LYS A 159 0.47 -8.66 26.21
CA LYS A 159 -0.28 -9.89 26.44
C LYS A 159 0.13 -11.04 25.52
N LEU A 160 0.08 -10.86 24.22
CA LEU A 160 0.47 -11.83 23.20
C LEU A 160 1.27 -11.08 22.14
N ASN A 161 2.53 -11.49 21.89
CA ASN A 161 3.40 -10.80 20.94
C ASN A 161 2.96 -11.03 19.48
N GLY A 162 3.38 -10.12 18.59
CA GLY A 162 2.94 -10.15 17.19
C GLY A 162 3.36 -11.42 16.44
N VAL A 163 4.45 -12.08 16.84
CA VAL A 163 4.89 -13.35 16.22
C VAL A 163 3.92 -14.48 16.55
N GLU A 164 3.45 -14.53 17.80
CA GLU A 164 2.44 -15.51 18.24
C GLU A 164 1.10 -15.25 17.55
N VAL A 165 0.68 -13.96 17.47
CA VAL A 165 -0.52 -13.55 16.72
C VAL A 165 -0.43 -14.00 15.26
N LEU A 166 0.72 -13.77 14.59
CA LEU A 166 0.96 -14.20 13.21
C LEU A 166 0.84 -15.72 13.08
N GLY A 167 1.44 -16.48 14.01
CA GLY A 167 1.36 -17.93 14.03
C GLY A 167 -0.07 -18.42 14.08
N GLU A 168 -0.90 -17.91 15.00
CA GLU A 168 -2.31 -18.27 15.13
C GLU A 168 -3.12 -17.93 13.88
N ILE A 169 -2.90 -16.75 13.27
CA ILE A 169 -3.58 -16.35 12.03
C ILE A 169 -3.24 -17.31 10.89
N LYS A 170 -1.98 -17.72 10.77
CA LYS A 170 -1.51 -18.55 9.65
C LYS A 170 -1.78 -20.05 9.86
N ALA A 171 -1.99 -20.49 11.09
CA ALA A 171 -2.36 -21.85 11.41
C ALA A 171 -3.84 -22.19 11.10
N ASP A 172 -4.74 -21.23 11.16
CA ASP A 172 -6.18 -21.43 10.92
C ASP A 172 -6.52 -21.29 9.43
N GLU A 173 -7.18 -22.30 8.87
CA GLU A 173 -7.57 -22.31 7.43
C GLU A 173 -8.44 -21.14 7.00
N ARG A 174 -9.23 -20.59 7.92
CA ARG A 174 -10.17 -19.49 7.66
C ARG A 174 -9.48 -18.13 7.57
N THR A 175 -8.25 -18.01 8.10
CA THR A 175 -7.53 -16.74 8.24
C THR A 175 -6.15 -16.75 7.60
N ARG A 176 -5.58 -17.92 7.30
CA ARG A 176 -4.23 -18.05 6.73
C ARG A 176 -4.02 -17.29 5.41
N SER A 177 -5.10 -17.10 4.64
CA SER A 177 -5.06 -16.36 3.37
C SER A 177 -5.03 -14.83 3.57
N ILE A 178 -5.38 -14.33 4.77
CA ILE A 178 -5.36 -12.88 5.03
C ILE A 178 -3.91 -12.39 4.97
N PRO A 179 -3.60 -11.39 4.13
CA PRO A 179 -2.27 -10.79 4.09
C PRO A 179 -1.93 -10.14 5.44
N VAL A 180 -0.73 -10.43 5.95
CA VAL A 180 -0.21 -9.81 7.18
C VAL A 180 1.05 -9.03 6.85
N VAL A 181 1.00 -7.73 7.06
CA VAL A 181 2.12 -6.80 6.94
C VAL A 181 2.68 -6.54 8.34
N ILE A 182 3.92 -6.87 8.55
CA ILE A 182 4.61 -6.62 9.82
C ILE A 182 5.06 -5.16 9.89
N LEU A 183 4.71 -4.49 10.97
CA LEU A 183 5.24 -3.18 11.33
C LEU A 183 6.38 -3.36 12.34
N THR A 184 7.52 -2.71 12.12
CA THR A 184 8.66 -2.86 13.02
C THR A 184 9.51 -1.60 13.11
N THR A 185 10.02 -1.30 14.30
CA THR A 185 11.00 -0.23 14.52
C THR A 185 12.43 -0.69 14.30
N TYR A 186 12.69 -2.00 14.36
CA TYR A 186 14.03 -2.57 14.30
C TYR A 186 14.23 -3.51 13.11
N LYS A 187 15.44 -3.45 12.54
CA LYS A 187 15.91 -4.38 11.50
C LYS A 187 16.52 -5.64 12.13
N ASP A 188 15.76 -6.34 12.94
CA ASP A 188 16.18 -7.65 13.42
C ASP A 188 15.97 -8.69 12.31
N ASN A 189 17.04 -9.04 11.62
CA ASN A 189 17.03 -10.00 10.53
C ASN A 189 16.52 -11.39 10.96
N PHE A 190 16.77 -11.78 12.22
CA PHE A 190 16.30 -13.06 12.75
C PHE A 190 14.78 -13.05 12.90
N MET A 191 14.24 -11.98 13.48
CA MET A 191 12.79 -11.85 13.66
C MET A 191 12.06 -11.73 12.32
N ILE A 192 12.61 -10.96 11.37
CA ILE A 192 12.08 -10.86 10.00
C ILE A 192 12.07 -12.22 9.31
N ALA A 193 13.16 -13.01 9.42
CA ALA A 193 13.21 -14.35 8.85
C ALA A 193 12.16 -15.28 9.47
N LYS A 194 11.99 -15.23 10.79
CA LYS A 194 10.97 -16.00 11.51
C LYS A 194 9.55 -15.63 11.04
N CYS A 195 9.24 -14.35 10.92
CA CYS A 195 7.93 -13.90 10.42
C CYS A 195 7.68 -14.38 8.98
N ARG A 196 8.70 -14.37 8.12
CA ARG A 196 8.59 -14.90 6.75
C ARG A 196 8.28 -16.40 6.74
N GLN A 197 8.95 -17.18 7.57
CA GLN A 197 8.70 -18.63 7.70
C GLN A 197 7.28 -18.91 8.17
N LEU A 198 6.72 -18.05 9.02
CA LEU A 198 5.34 -18.13 9.47
C LEU A 198 4.32 -17.62 8.43
N GLY A 199 4.78 -17.10 7.28
CA GLY A 199 3.89 -16.66 6.21
C GLY A 199 3.47 -15.19 6.28
N ALA A 200 4.26 -14.33 6.94
CA ALA A 200 4.09 -12.89 6.80
C ALA A 200 4.28 -12.48 5.34
N SER A 201 3.39 -11.63 4.83
CA SER A 201 3.42 -11.21 3.44
C SER A 201 4.57 -10.23 3.18
N ILE A 202 4.75 -9.27 4.07
CA ILE A 202 5.69 -8.15 3.90
C ILE A 202 6.02 -7.57 5.28
N TYR A 203 7.10 -6.78 5.38
CA TYR A 203 7.41 -5.97 6.55
C TYR A 203 7.67 -4.51 6.16
N ILE A 204 7.27 -3.59 7.03
CA ILE A 204 7.44 -2.14 6.87
C ILE A 204 8.08 -1.59 8.14
N GLU A 205 9.11 -0.78 7.97
CA GLU A 205 9.76 -0.05 9.05
C GLU A 205 8.88 1.14 9.47
N LYS A 206 8.62 1.29 10.77
CA LYS A 206 7.94 2.46 11.33
C LYS A 206 8.82 3.73 11.21
N PRO A 207 8.26 4.93 11.01
CA PRO A 207 6.83 5.21 10.87
C PRO A 207 6.26 4.72 9.55
N VAL A 208 4.98 4.31 9.58
CA VAL A 208 4.30 3.78 8.40
C VAL A 208 4.12 4.89 7.37
N ASP A 209 4.75 4.74 6.21
CA ASP A 209 4.48 5.56 5.04
C ASP A 209 3.47 4.84 4.16
N PHE A 210 2.29 5.44 3.94
CA PHE A 210 1.24 4.88 3.10
C PHE A 210 1.74 4.56 1.68
N ARG A 211 2.66 5.36 1.13
CA ARG A 211 3.29 5.09 -0.17
C ARG A 211 4.09 3.80 -0.15
N ARG A 212 4.80 3.52 0.96
CA ARG A 212 5.48 2.23 1.14
C ARG A 212 4.49 1.09 1.21
N LEU A 213 3.38 1.28 1.92
CA LEU A 213 2.33 0.29 2.04
C LEU A 213 1.73 -0.05 0.66
N CYS A 214 1.31 0.94 -0.11
CA CYS A 214 0.84 0.76 -1.49
C CYS A 214 1.88 0.12 -2.42
N TRP A 215 3.14 0.31 -2.10
CA TRP A 215 4.27 -0.19 -2.91
C TRP A 215 4.58 -1.66 -2.70
N VAL A 216 4.40 -2.13 -1.49
CA VAL A 216 4.74 -3.50 -1.08
C VAL A 216 3.55 -4.45 -1.17
N THR A 217 2.34 -3.92 -1.37
CA THR A 217 1.09 -4.68 -1.47
C THR A 217 0.55 -5.00 -2.88
N PRO A 218 1.20 -4.68 -4.02
CA PRO A 218 0.67 -5.03 -5.34
C PRO A 218 0.52 -6.53 -5.62
N GLY A 219 1.06 -7.39 -4.77
CA GLY A 219 0.87 -8.84 -4.85
C GLY A 219 -0.22 -9.36 -3.91
N LEU A 220 -0.85 -8.48 -3.15
CA LEU A 220 -1.94 -8.81 -2.25
C LEU A 220 -3.22 -8.43 -3.00
N ASP A 221 -4.08 -9.40 -3.22
CA ASP A 221 -5.29 -9.28 -4.06
C ASP A 221 -6.36 -8.38 -3.41
N PHE A 222 -6.00 -7.12 -3.13
CA PHE A 222 -6.93 -6.10 -2.61
C PHE A 222 -6.65 -4.71 -3.19
N ALA A 223 -7.69 -3.90 -3.34
CA ALA A 223 -7.61 -2.53 -3.83
C ALA A 223 -7.64 -1.52 -2.67
N TRP A 224 -6.68 -0.59 -2.69
CA TRP A 224 -6.69 0.56 -1.79
C TRP A 224 -7.76 1.56 -2.26
N GLY A 225 -8.75 1.85 -1.42
CA GLY A 225 -9.75 2.88 -1.71
C GLY A 225 -9.15 4.27 -1.55
N LEU A 226 -8.98 5.00 -2.65
CA LEU A 226 -8.51 6.39 -2.66
C LEU A 226 -9.62 7.32 -3.11
N ILE A 227 -9.81 8.45 -2.42
CA ILE A 227 -10.72 9.51 -2.87
C ILE A 227 -10.02 10.30 -3.98
N ALA A 228 -10.61 10.33 -5.17
CA ALA A 228 -10.17 11.25 -6.22
C ALA A 228 -10.28 12.71 -5.72
N PRO A 229 -9.32 13.60 -6.05
CA PRO A 229 -9.42 15.00 -5.71
C PRO A 229 -10.70 15.59 -6.32
N GLN A 230 -11.61 16.10 -5.49
CA GLN A 230 -12.73 16.90 -5.99
C GLN A 230 -12.13 18.15 -6.62
N ASN A 231 -12.24 18.27 -7.94
CA ASN A 231 -12.04 19.54 -8.62
C ASN A 231 -13.03 20.52 -8.03
N GLN A 232 -12.55 21.45 -7.19
CA GLN A 232 -13.30 22.66 -6.90
C GLN A 232 -13.43 23.42 -8.23
N SER A 233 -14.52 23.18 -8.93
CA SER A 233 -14.98 24.07 -10.00
C SER A 233 -15.19 25.45 -9.37
N ARG A 234 -14.20 26.31 -9.51
CA ARG A 234 -14.39 27.74 -9.33
C ARG A 234 -15.47 28.15 -10.32
N SER A 235 -16.68 28.25 -9.85
CA SER A 235 -17.71 29.04 -10.52
C SER A 235 -17.27 30.50 -10.49
N SER A 236 -16.54 30.90 -11.51
CA SER A 236 -16.40 32.32 -11.85
C SER A 236 -17.74 32.80 -12.39
N GLN A 237 -18.58 33.30 -11.51
CA GLN A 237 -19.67 34.21 -11.91
C GLN A 237 -19.02 35.48 -12.41
N TRP A 238 -18.92 35.60 -13.72
CA TRP A 238 -18.91 36.87 -14.39
C TRP A 238 -20.33 37.11 -14.92
N SER A 239 -21.04 38.02 -14.30
CA SER A 239 -22.20 38.66 -14.91
C SER A 239 -21.82 40.02 -15.43
N PRO A 240 -22.46 40.47 -16.53
CA PRO A 240 -22.06 41.65 -17.36
C PRO A 240 -22.26 42.96 -16.67
#